data_6971b8b766a35e0358aa3290476c1744
#
_entry.id   6971b8b766a35e0358aa3290476c1744
#
_cell.length_a   1.000
_cell.length_b   1.000
_cell.length_c   1.000
_cell.angle_alpha   90.00
_cell.angle_beta   90.00
_cell.angle_gamma   90.00
#
_symmetry.space_group_name_H-M   'P 1'
#
loop_
_entity.id
_entity.type
_entity.pdbx_description
1 polymer ?
#
loop_
_entity_poly.entity_id
_entity_poly.type
_entity_poly.pdbx_seq_one_letter_code
_entity_poly.pdbx_strand_id
1 'polypeptide(L)'
;RVRFITNHSTGKMGRAIAENCMLRGAHVTLVNASVSVEPPMFVDVVNVTSAADMADVVKSKAAEQDIIIMTAAVADFCPSHPADEKIKKNDSSYEAVIELERTEDILSYLGAHKAKGQLICGFSMETQNMLENAKAKLAKKNADMIVANNLKVAGAGFGTDTNVVTLITADDCTELE
;
A
#
# COMPACT_ATOMS: atom_id res chain seq x y z
N ARG A 1 7.94 19.22 -0.06
CA ARG A 1 8.35 18.88 -1.45
C ARG A 1 7.23 19.23 -2.40
N VAL A 2 7.56 19.77 -3.59
CA VAL A 2 6.56 20.26 -4.57
C VAL A 2 6.38 19.27 -5.73
N ARG A 3 7.38 18.44 -6.00
CA ARG A 3 7.36 17.42 -7.05
C ARG A 3 7.76 16.08 -6.47
N PHE A 4 7.05 15.02 -6.89
CA PHE A 4 7.26 13.67 -6.41
C PHE A 4 6.85 12.65 -7.50
N ILE A 5 7.38 11.46 -7.40
CA ILE A 5 6.97 10.28 -8.18
C ILE A 5 6.12 9.43 -7.26
N THR A 6 4.91 9.09 -7.70
CA THR A 6 3.99 8.26 -6.90
C THR A 6 3.08 7.42 -7.80
N ASN A 7 2.54 6.36 -7.25
CA ASN A 7 1.45 5.62 -7.87
C ASN A 7 0.12 6.36 -7.68
N HIS A 8 -0.81 6.21 -8.61
CA HIS A 8 -2.17 6.69 -8.45
C HIS A 8 -2.87 5.94 -7.34
N SER A 9 -3.33 6.65 -6.31
CA SER A 9 -4.17 6.10 -5.25
C SER A 9 -4.98 7.22 -4.62
N THR A 10 -6.25 6.97 -4.33
CA THR A 10 -7.13 7.94 -3.66
C THR A 10 -7.18 7.74 -2.15
N GLY A 11 -6.80 6.55 -1.66
CA GLY A 11 -6.93 6.16 -0.26
C GLY A 11 -8.33 5.68 0.15
N LYS A 12 -9.32 5.69 -0.75
CA LYS A 12 -10.72 5.30 -0.45
C LYS A 12 -10.82 3.90 0.17
N MET A 13 -10.12 2.92 -0.40
CA MET A 13 -10.15 1.54 0.10
C MET A 13 -9.58 1.45 1.52
N GLY A 14 -8.41 2.04 1.77
CA GLY A 14 -7.78 2.05 3.10
C GLY A 14 -8.67 2.76 4.13
N ARG A 15 -9.28 3.89 3.75
CA ARG A 15 -10.24 4.59 4.60
C ARG A 15 -11.46 3.72 4.94
N ALA A 16 -12.07 3.09 3.94
CA ALA A 16 -13.25 2.24 4.15
C ALA A 16 -12.96 1.03 5.04
N ILE A 17 -11.80 0.40 4.88
CA ILE A 17 -11.36 -0.70 5.74
C ILE A 17 -11.14 -0.20 7.17
N ALA A 18 -10.43 0.91 7.36
CA ALA A 18 -10.18 1.49 8.68
C ALA A 18 -11.48 1.81 9.42
N GLU A 19 -12.45 2.43 8.73
CA GLU A 19 -13.78 2.74 9.27
C GLU A 19 -14.55 1.47 9.67
N ASN A 20 -14.57 0.45 8.81
CA ASN A 20 -15.25 -0.82 9.11
C ASN A 20 -14.59 -1.60 10.26
N CYS A 21 -13.27 -1.60 10.34
CA CYS A 21 -12.57 -2.20 11.47
C CYS A 21 -12.92 -1.51 12.79
N MET A 22 -12.89 -0.16 12.79
CA MET A 22 -13.28 0.64 13.95
C MET A 22 -14.75 0.39 14.37
N LEU A 23 -15.70 0.37 13.42
CA LEU A 23 -17.10 0.07 13.69
C LEU A 23 -17.33 -1.32 14.25
N ARG A 24 -16.43 -2.25 14.00
CA ARG A 24 -16.43 -3.62 14.56
C ARG A 24 -15.70 -3.73 15.90
N GLY A 25 -15.27 -2.61 16.48
CA GLY A 25 -14.65 -2.52 17.80
C GLY A 25 -13.13 -2.68 17.80
N ALA A 26 -12.46 -2.65 16.65
CA ALA A 26 -11.01 -2.67 16.61
C ALA A 26 -10.43 -1.29 17.00
N HIS A 27 -9.31 -1.30 17.70
CA HIS A 27 -8.45 -0.14 17.85
C HIS A 27 -7.61 -0.01 16.57
N VAL A 28 -7.81 1.06 15.81
CA VAL A 28 -7.24 1.22 14.47
C VAL A 28 -6.18 2.31 14.46
N THR A 29 -4.97 1.97 14.00
CA THR A 29 -3.94 2.94 13.61
C THR A 29 -3.85 3.00 12.08
N LEU A 30 -4.19 4.15 11.51
CA LEU A 30 -4.13 4.42 10.07
C LEU A 30 -2.83 5.16 9.74
N VAL A 31 -1.89 4.48 9.08
CA VAL A 31 -0.71 5.14 8.50
C VAL A 31 -1.11 5.72 7.14
N ASN A 32 -1.22 7.03 7.09
CA ASN A 32 -1.83 7.77 5.99
C ASN A 32 -0.79 8.57 5.21
N ALA A 33 -0.68 8.32 3.91
CA ALA A 33 0.13 9.12 2.98
C ALA A 33 -0.73 10.27 2.40
N SER A 34 -0.17 11.03 1.46
CA SER A 34 -0.91 12.05 0.70
C SER A 34 -2.02 11.41 -0.13
N VAL A 35 -3.23 11.37 0.40
CA VAL A 35 -4.44 10.85 -0.23
C VAL A 35 -5.49 11.94 -0.34
N SER A 36 -6.51 11.74 -1.19
CA SER A 36 -7.57 12.71 -1.44
C SER A 36 -8.76 12.61 -0.49
N VAL A 37 -8.78 11.60 0.38
CA VAL A 37 -9.90 11.36 1.31
C VAL A 37 -9.50 11.66 2.75
N GLU A 38 -10.42 12.26 3.50
CA GLU A 38 -10.23 12.49 4.93
C GLU A 38 -10.25 11.17 5.71
N PRO A 39 -9.39 11.01 6.73
CA PRO A 39 -9.43 9.85 7.61
C PRO A 39 -10.80 9.69 8.30
N PRO A 40 -11.22 8.47 8.65
CA PRO A 40 -12.43 8.29 9.43
C PRO A 40 -12.23 8.78 10.87
N MET A 41 -13.35 9.17 11.52
CA MET A 41 -13.32 9.55 12.94
C MET A 41 -12.96 8.33 13.83
N PHE A 42 -12.43 8.60 15.01
CA PHE A 42 -12.13 7.60 16.05
C PHE A 42 -11.06 6.55 15.66
N VAL A 43 -10.17 6.90 14.73
CA VAL A 43 -8.96 6.12 14.43
C VAL A 43 -7.73 6.96 14.74
N ASP A 44 -6.64 6.31 15.16
CA ASP A 44 -5.35 6.98 15.33
C ASP A 44 -4.69 7.18 13.97
N VAL A 45 -4.40 8.42 13.61
CA VAL A 45 -3.82 8.75 12.30
C VAL A 45 -2.36 9.13 12.43
N VAL A 46 -1.51 8.46 11.68
CA VAL A 46 -0.10 8.81 11.53
C VAL A 46 0.15 9.22 10.08
N ASN A 47 0.37 10.50 9.85
CA ASN A 47 0.63 11.03 8.51
C ASN A 47 2.10 10.85 8.13
N VAL A 48 2.34 10.37 6.92
CA VAL A 48 3.66 10.15 6.32
C VAL A 48 3.73 10.80 4.94
N THR A 49 4.93 11.10 4.46
CA THR A 49 5.12 11.79 3.17
C THR A 49 5.90 10.99 2.14
N SER A 50 6.68 10.00 2.56
CA SER A 50 7.49 9.18 1.67
C SER A 50 7.31 7.68 1.95
N ALA A 51 7.76 6.84 1.01
CA ALA A 51 7.80 5.39 1.22
C ALA A 51 8.71 5.01 2.40
N ALA A 52 9.81 5.74 2.61
CA ALA A 52 10.71 5.53 3.74
C ALA A 52 10.01 5.86 5.07
N ASP A 53 9.34 7.02 5.17
CA ASP A 53 8.58 7.38 6.38
C ASP A 53 7.52 6.31 6.70
N MET A 54 6.83 5.80 5.67
CA MET A 54 5.84 4.74 5.83
C MET A 54 6.49 3.46 6.36
N ALA A 55 7.62 3.04 5.78
CA ALA A 55 8.36 1.86 6.24
C ALA A 55 8.76 1.99 7.71
N ASP A 56 9.32 3.12 8.12
CA ASP A 56 9.77 3.36 9.48
C ASP A 56 8.61 3.33 10.49
N VAL A 57 7.50 4.00 10.18
CA VAL A 57 6.31 4.02 11.03
C VAL A 57 5.69 2.64 11.15
N VAL A 58 5.51 1.92 10.01
CA VAL A 58 4.93 0.58 10.02
C VAL A 58 5.81 -0.39 10.81
N LYS A 59 7.13 -0.39 10.59
CA LYS A 59 8.08 -1.23 11.33
C LYS A 59 8.05 -0.96 12.83
N SER A 60 8.01 0.30 13.23
CA SER A 60 7.99 0.69 14.66
C SER A 60 6.74 0.23 15.40
N LYS A 61 5.61 0.08 14.69
CA LYS A 61 4.31 -0.27 15.27
C LYS A 61 3.91 -1.73 15.05
N ALA A 62 4.58 -2.44 14.14
CA ALA A 62 4.17 -3.77 13.70
C ALA A 62 4.04 -4.79 14.84
N ALA A 63 4.96 -4.79 15.80
CA ALA A 63 4.98 -5.76 16.90
C ALA A 63 3.77 -5.65 17.86
N GLU A 64 3.09 -4.50 17.86
CA GLU A 64 1.95 -4.21 18.74
C GLU A 64 0.60 -4.49 18.10
N GLN A 65 0.59 -4.90 16.81
CA GLN A 65 -0.64 -5.09 16.05
C GLN A 65 -1.00 -6.57 15.93
N ASP A 66 -2.27 -6.90 16.12
CA ASP A 66 -2.81 -8.24 15.85
C ASP A 66 -3.01 -8.46 14.34
N ILE A 67 -3.43 -7.41 13.62
CA ILE A 67 -3.73 -7.46 12.19
C ILE A 67 -3.07 -6.27 11.50
N ILE A 68 -2.36 -6.52 10.40
CA ILE A 68 -1.77 -5.48 9.56
C ILE A 68 -2.33 -5.61 8.14
N ILE A 69 -2.93 -4.52 7.63
CA ILE A 69 -3.53 -4.49 6.29
C ILE A 69 -2.81 -3.43 5.44
N MET A 70 -2.06 -3.87 4.45
CA MET A 70 -1.26 -3.03 3.56
C MET A 70 -2.03 -2.69 2.28
N THR A 71 -2.79 -1.59 2.31
CA THR A 71 -3.58 -1.10 1.14
C THR A 71 -2.83 -0.06 0.31
N ALA A 72 -1.76 0.51 0.85
CA ALA A 72 -1.02 1.60 0.21
C ALA A 72 -0.36 1.13 -1.10
N ALA A 73 -0.53 1.91 -2.15
CA ALA A 73 0.16 1.72 -3.43
C ALA A 73 1.58 2.31 -3.38
N VAL A 74 2.42 1.74 -2.52
CA VAL A 74 3.82 2.19 -2.35
C VAL A 74 4.57 1.99 -3.65
N ALA A 75 5.33 3.01 -4.09
CA ALA A 75 6.16 2.91 -5.29
C ALA A 75 7.38 2.01 -5.02
N ASP A 76 7.72 1.13 -5.99
CA ASP A 76 8.87 0.23 -5.89
C ASP A 76 10.22 0.95 -6.05
N PHE A 77 10.19 2.19 -6.54
CA PHE A 77 11.36 3.00 -6.78
C PHE A 77 11.15 4.44 -6.29
N CYS A 78 12.23 5.04 -5.80
CA CYS A 78 12.29 6.46 -5.46
C CYS A 78 13.54 7.10 -6.07
N PRO A 79 13.60 8.43 -6.21
CA PRO A 79 14.83 9.10 -6.62
C PRO A 79 15.97 8.81 -5.63
N SER A 80 17.12 8.36 -6.13
CA SER A 80 18.31 8.06 -5.32
C SER A 80 18.92 9.33 -4.70
N HIS A 81 18.77 10.46 -5.40
CA HIS A 81 19.31 11.76 -4.97
C HIS A 81 18.22 12.84 -5.00
N PRO A 82 17.30 12.85 -4.01
CA PRO A 82 16.26 13.89 -3.94
C PRO A 82 16.91 15.25 -3.63
N ALA A 83 16.64 16.25 -4.47
CA ALA A 83 17.12 17.60 -4.23
C ALA A 83 16.26 18.32 -3.19
N ASP A 84 16.89 19.01 -2.24
CA ASP A 84 16.20 19.86 -1.25
C ASP A 84 15.70 21.16 -1.88
N GLU A 85 16.42 21.65 -2.88
CA GLU A 85 16.08 22.88 -3.58
C GLU A 85 15.60 22.61 -5.03
N LYS A 86 15.02 23.64 -5.64
CA LYS A 86 14.57 23.59 -7.03
C LYS A 86 15.76 23.39 -7.97
N ILE A 87 15.75 22.30 -8.72
CA ILE A 87 16.70 22.08 -9.82
C ILE A 87 16.47 23.15 -10.90
N LYS A 88 17.49 23.98 -11.12
CA LYS A 88 17.46 25.02 -12.17
C LYS A 88 17.65 24.35 -13.54
N LYS A 89 16.99 24.91 -14.56
CA LYS A 89 17.23 24.50 -15.94
C LYS A 89 18.63 24.92 -16.35
N ASN A 90 19.40 23.99 -16.90
CA ASN A 90 20.64 24.33 -17.60
C ASN A 90 20.29 24.54 -19.08
N ASP A 91 20.67 25.69 -19.65
CA ASP A 91 20.37 26.04 -21.04
C ASP A 91 21.10 25.14 -22.06
N SER A 92 22.01 24.29 -21.62
CA SER A 92 22.88 23.46 -22.46
C SER A 92 22.43 22.02 -22.70
N SER A 93 21.38 21.52 -22.00
CA SER A 93 20.87 20.16 -22.20
C SER A 93 19.35 20.13 -22.25
N TYR A 94 18.79 19.48 -23.27
CA TYR A 94 17.37 19.24 -23.43
C TYR A 94 16.90 17.96 -22.68
N GLU A 95 17.82 17.18 -22.14
CA GLU A 95 17.55 15.93 -21.47
C GLU A 95 17.82 16.05 -19.96
N ALA A 96 16.91 15.52 -19.16
CA ALA A 96 17.09 15.35 -17.73
C ALA A 96 16.91 13.87 -17.37
N VAL A 97 17.87 13.31 -16.65
CA VAL A 97 17.81 11.94 -16.12
C VAL A 97 17.53 11.99 -14.64
N ILE A 98 16.62 11.16 -14.17
CA ILE A 98 16.37 10.93 -12.75
C ILE A 98 16.83 9.52 -12.45
N GLU A 99 17.88 9.38 -11.65
CA GLU A 99 18.33 8.10 -11.15
C GLU A 99 17.37 7.62 -10.06
N LEU A 100 16.98 6.34 -10.15
CA LEU A 100 16.07 5.72 -9.23
C LEU A 100 16.76 4.58 -8.48
N GLU A 101 16.41 4.44 -7.20
CA GLU A 101 16.75 3.30 -6.36
C GLU A 101 15.51 2.58 -5.87
N ARG A 102 15.67 1.34 -5.44
CA ARG A 102 14.54 0.55 -4.92
C ARG A 102 14.13 1.04 -3.54
N THR A 103 12.83 1.15 -3.32
CA THR A 103 12.24 1.35 -2.00
C THR A 103 12.26 0.05 -1.18
N GLU A 104 12.14 0.16 0.12
CA GLU A 104 12.01 -1.00 1.00
C GLU A 104 10.67 -1.72 0.77
N ASP A 105 10.72 -3.03 0.69
CA ASP A 105 9.53 -3.88 0.57
C ASP A 105 8.91 -4.14 1.95
N ILE A 106 8.02 -3.25 2.35
CA ILE A 106 7.38 -3.27 3.68
C ILE A 106 6.65 -4.60 3.93
N LEU A 107 5.93 -5.13 2.94
CA LEU A 107 5.20 -6.38 3.10
C LEU A 107 6.14 -7.57 3.32
N SER A 108 7.28 -7.61 2.62
CA SER A 108 8.32 -8.62 2.86
C SER A 108 8.92 -8.51 4.25
N TYR A 109 9.18 -7.28 4.72
CA TYR A 109 9.67 -7.05 6.08
C TYR A 109 8.69 -7.57 7.13
N LEU A 110 7.41 -7.23 6.99
CA LEU A 110 6.34 -7.66 7.91
C LEU A 110 6.24 -9.19 7.97
N GLY A 111 6.23 -9.85 6.81
CA GLY A 111 6.16 -11.31 6.76
C GLY A 111 7.37 -12.01 7.38
N ALA A 112 8.57 -11.42 7.25
CA ALA A 112 9.78 -11.96 7.87
C ALA A 112 9.83 -11.78 9.39
N HIS A 113 9.13 -10.76 9.93
CA HIS A 113 9.12 -10.41 11.36
C HIS A 113 7.76 -10.67 12.02
N LYS A 114 6.88 -11.42 11.36
CA LYS A 114 5.52 -11.70 11.83
C LYS A 114 5.52 -12.39 13.20
N ALA A 115 4.79 -11.80 14.15
CA ALA A 115 4.61 -12.39 15.46
C ALA A 115 3.63 -13.58 15.40
N LYS A 116 3.71 -14.47 16.40
CA LYS A 116 2.78 -15.60 16.50
C LYS A 116 1.34 -15.10 16.72
N GLY A 117 0.43 -15.51 15.84
CA GLY A 117 -0.97 -15.13 15.85
C GLY A 117 -1.28 -13.82 15.14
N GLN A 118 -0.28 -13.09 14.68
CA GLN A 118 -0.45 -11.89 13.88
C GLN A 118 -0.89 -12.22 12.46
N LEU A 119 -1.84 -11.46 11.91
CA LEU A 119 -2.32 -11.61 10.54
C LEU A 119 -1.83 -10.47 9.66
N ILE A 120 -1.31 -10.82 8.49
CA ILE A 120 -0.82 -9.85 7.50
C ILE A 120 -1.60 -10.00 6.21
N CYS A 121 -2.25 -8.91 5.81
CA CYS A 121 -2.99 -8.80 4.55
C CYS A 121 -2.30 -7.80 3.62
N GLY A 122 -1.97 -8.22 2.40
CA GLY A 122 -1.45 -7.37 1.35
C GLY A 122 -2.45 -7.15 0.23
N PHE A 123 -2.25 -6.09 -0.55
CA PHE A 123 -3.02 -5.81 -1.76
C PHE A 123 -2.18 -6.07 -3.00
N SER A 124 -2.83 -6.51 -4.06
CA SER A 124 -2.23 -6.74 -5.38
C SER A 124 -3.12 -6.19 -6.47
N MET A 125 -2.51 -5.60 -7.47
CA MET A 125 -3.16 -5.22 -8.71
C MET A 125 -2.61 -6.08 -9.83
N GLU A 126 -3.47 -6.87 -10.46
CA GLU A 126 -3.06 -7.79 -11.49
C GLU A 126 -3.92 -7.60 -12.75
N THR A 127 -3.25 -7.66 -13.89
CA THR A 127 -3.92 -7.59 -15.20
C THR A 127 -3.96 -8.94 -15.91
N GLN A 128 -3.06 -9.85 -15.54
CA GLN A 128 -2.93 -11.20 -16.12
C GLN A 128 -2.51 -12.20 -15.04
N ASN A 129 -2.97 -13.45 -15.14
CA ASN A 129 -2.62 -14.54 -14.22
C ASN A 129 -2.79 -14.19 -12.74
N MET A 130 -3.88 -13.46 -12.42
CA MET A 130 -4.14 -12.87 -11.12
C MET A 130 -3.97 -13.87 -9.97
N LEU A 131 -4.57 -15.05 -10.09
CA LEU A 131 -4.54 -16.08 -9.03
C LEU A 131 -3.15 -16.64 -8.78
N GLU A 132 -2.40 -16.95 -9.86
CA GLU A 132 -1.04 -17.51 -9.75
C GLU A 132 -0.09 -16.47 -9.14
N ASN A 133 -0.14 -15.24 -9.64
CA ASN A 133 0.69 -14.15 -9.14
C ASN A 133 0.39 -13.82 -7.68
N ALA A 134 -0.90 -13.77 -7.30
CA ALA A 134 -1.30 -13.49 -5.93
C ALA A 134 -0.91 -14.62 -4.96
N LYS A 135 -1.05 -15.90 -5.36
CA LYS A 135 -0.57 -17.04 -4.57
C LYS A 135 0.96 -17.03 -4.42
N ALA A 136 1.68 -16.73 -5.49
CA ALA A 136 3.14 -16.59 -5.43
C ALA A 136 3.55 -15.44 -4.49
N LYS A 137 2.84 -14.29 -4.55
CA LYS A 137 3.05 -13.16 -3.66
C LYS A 137 2.76 -13.51 -2.21
N LEU A 138 1.65 -14.19 -1.93
CA LEU A 138 1.27 -14.66 -0.60
C LEU A 138 2.40 -15.49 0.02
N ALA A 139 2.87 -16.51 -0.68
CA ALA A 139 3.96 -17.38 -0.21
C ALA A 139 5.29 -16.62 -0.06
N LYS A 140 5.67 -15.83 -1.08
CA LYS A 140 6.93 -15.07 -1.08
C LYS A 140 7.00 -14.03 0.05
N LYS A 141 5.87 -13.42 0.40
CA LYS A 141 5.78 -12.38 1.43
C LYS A 141 5.41 -12.92 2.81
N ASN A 142 5.19 -14.23 2.95
CA ASN A 142 4.69 -14.84 4.18
C ASN A 142 3.46 -14.11 4.75
N ALA A 143 2.57 -13.65 3.84
CA ALA A 143 1.31 -13.02 4.17
C ALA A 143 0.22 -14.09 4.40
N ASP A 144 -0.82 -13.76 5.15
CA ASP A 144 -1.96 -14.65 5.40
C ASP A 144 -3.06 -14.48 4.35
N MET A 145 -3.14 -13.27 3.78
CA MET A 145 -4.13 -12.94 2.76
C MET A 145 -3.55 -11.96 1.74
N ILE A 146 -3.92 -12.13 0.49
CA ILE A 146 -3.78 -11.14 -0.57
C ILE A 146 -5.16 -10.76 -1.09
N VAL A 147 -5.44 -9.48 -1.13
CA VAL A 147 -6.62 -8.92 -1.80
C VAL A 147 -6.20 -8.49 -3.20
N ALA A 148 -6.67 -9.20 -4.20
CA ALA A 148 -6.35 -8.92 -5.60
C ALA A 148 -7.46 -8.10 -6.26
N ASN A 149 -7.12 -6.91 -6.76
CA ASN A 149 -8.01 -6.05 -7.53
C ASN A 149 -8.00 -6.49 -8.99
N ASN A 150 -9.20 -6.72 -9.56
CA ASN A 150 -9.38 -7.03 -10.96
C ASN A 150 -9.61 -5.75 -11.78
N LEU A 151 -8.58 -5.23 -12.42
CA LEU A 151 -8.66 -4.01 -13.23
C LEU A 151 -9.40 -4.19 -14.57
N LYS A 152 -9.78 -5.41 -14.96
CA LYS A 152 -10.47 -5.69 -16.22
C LYS A 152 -11.98 -5.51 -16.11
N VAL A 153 -12.51 -5.39 -14.89
CA VAL A 153 -13.94 -5.22 -14.68
C VAL A 153 -14.31 -3.74 -14.80
N ALA A 154 -15.29 -3.43 -15.64
CA ALA A 154 -15.79 -2.07 -15.79
C ALA A 154 -16.39 -1.58 -14.47
N GLY A 155 -15.93 -0.42 -13.98
CA GLY A 155 -16.35 0.14 -12.69
C GLY A 155 -15.49 -0.31 -11.50
N ALA A 156 -14.51 -1.20 -11.71
CA ALA A 156 -13.49 -1.52 -10.71
C ALA A 156 -12.21 -0.74 -11.00
N GLY A 157 -11.59 -0.15 -9.99
CA GLY A 157 -10.32 0.54 -10.15
C GLY A 157 -10.14 1.74 -9.23
N PHE A 158 -9.08 2.52 -9.51
CA PHE A 158 -8.77 3.72 -8.74
C PHE A 158 -9.85 4.81 -8.93
N GLY A 159 -10.31 5.39 -7.83
CA GLY A 159 -11.20 6.55 -7.84
C GLY A 159 -12.69 6.24 -7.94
N THR A 160 -13.09 4.99 -8.16
CA THR A 160 -14.50 4.56 -8.09
C THR A 160 -14.89 4.24 -6.64
N ASP A 161 -16.21 4.26 -6.37
CA ASP A 161 -16.75 3.87 -5.05
C ASP A 161 -17.09 2.38 -4.98
N THR A 162 -16.94 1.67 -6.09
CA THR A 162 -17.13 0.23 -6.23
C THR A 162 -15.83 -0.44 -6.60
N ASN A 163 -15.66 -1.69 -6.18
CA ASN A 163 -14.50 -2.50 -6.54
C ASN A 163 -14.88 -3.99 -6.60
N VAL A 164 -14.25 -4.73 -7.50
CA VAL A 164 -14.33 -6.18 -7.55
C VAL A 164 -13.00 -6.72 -7.10
N VAL A 165 -13.00 -7.47 -6.01
CA VAL A 165 -11.79 -8.00 -5.41
C VAL A 165 -11.88 -9.50 -5.20
N THR A 166 -10.74 -10.17 -5.28
CA THR A 166 -10.63 -11.58 -4.90
C THR A 166 -9.79 -11.68 -3.64
N LEU A 167 -10.35 -12.27 -2.60
CA LEU A 167 -9.63 -12.62 -1.36
C LEU A 167 -8.92 -13.94 -1.59
N ILE A 168 -7.63 -13.99 -1.39
CA ILE A 168 -6.78 -15.16 -1.63
C ILE A 168 -6.00 -15.47 -0.36
N THR A 169 -6.22 -16.66 0.18
CA THR A 169 -5.46 -17.24 1.29
C THR A 169 -4.68 -18.46 0.79
N ALA A 170 -3.99 -19.17 1.68
CA ALA A 170 -3.31 -20.42 1.33
C ALA A 170 -4.29 -21.50 0.83
N ASP A 171 -5.49 -21.55 1.43
CA ASP A 171 -6.46 -22.64 1.28
C ASP A 171 -7.68 -22.25 0.45
N ASP A 172 -7.97 -20.94 0.32
CA ASP A 172 -9.23 -20.47 -0.27
C ASP A 172 -9.04 -19.27 -1.22
N CYS A 173 -10.03 -19.10 -2.10
CA CYS A 173 -10.11 -18.02 -3.06
C CYS A 173 -11.57 -17.60 -3.24
N THR A 174 -11.93 -16.43 -2.71
CA THR A 174 -13.31 -15.91 -2.73
C THR A 174 -13.37 -14.58 -3.46
N GLU A 175 -14.20 -14.49 -4.51
CA GLU A 175 -14.49 -13.25 -5.22
C GLU A 175 -15.62 -12.49 -4.52
N LEU A 176 -15.44 -11.19 -4.35
CA LEU A 176 -16.42 -10.24 -3.79
C LEU A 176 -16.75 -9.18 -4.83
N GLU A 177 -18.05 -8.96 -5.05
CA GLU A 177 -18.62 -7.94 -5.94
C GLU A 177 -19.16 -6.73 -5.15
#